data_65a7df06366d6b1dc768206f47717434
#
_entry.id   65a7df06366d6b1dc768206f47717434
#
_cell.length_a   1.000
_cell.length_b   1.000
_cell.length_c   1.000
_cell.angle_alpha   90.00
_cell.angle_beta   90.00
_cell.angle_gamma   90.00
#
_symmetry.space_group_name_H-M   'P 1'
#
loop_
_entity.id
_entity.type
_entity.pdbx_description
1 polymer ?
#
loop_
_entity_poly.entity_id
_entity_poly.type
_entity_poly.pdbx_seq_one_letter_code
_entity_poly.pdbx_strand_id
1 'polypeptide(L)'
;MSMPPGVADLAAGQWGLFTAAQARAAGIGAYALARAADRGDLLRVHHGVYELPGSEEWSSFGDWAAQWLALRPGEHIERRRTHPDSVVSHAAAAQLQGLGVMTASGLELTAPQRINVRSKSVRTHRGAIGEHGRDWHVVEGLPVTTPARTARDLLREGGDGAHIGSVLSDCLALGYLDRDSAAAACEEAVHQWGRHPGDGEDLLRQLLSADSTPQALAG
;
A
#
# COMPACT_ATOMS: atom_id res chain seq x y z
N MET A 1 -13.49 7.73 -32.05
CA MET A 1 -13.50 9.09 -31.49
C MET A 1 -12.29 9.16 -30.59
N SER A 2 -11.30 9.96 -30.92
CA SER A 2 -10.05 10.04 -30.14
C SER A 2 -10.35 10.59 -28.75
N MET A 3 -9.73 10.00 -27.74
CA MET A 3 -9.80 10.50 -26.35
C MET A 3 -9.31 11.95 -26.32
N PRO A 4 -9.96 12.87 -25.59
CA PRO A 4 -9.47 14.22 -25.44
C PRO A 4 -8.04 14.23 -24.88
N PRO A 5 -7.12 15.05 -25.42
CA PRO A 5 -5.71 15.06 -25.05
C PRO A 5 -5.46 15.15 -23.55
N GLY A 6 -6.25 15.94 -22.83
CA GLY A 6 -6.09 16.13 -21.38
C GLY A 6 -6.34 14.89 -20.53
N VAL A 7 -7.11 13.88 -21.00
CA VAL A 7 -7.30 12.64 -20.27
C VAL A 7 -6.15 11.68 -20.53
N ALA A 8 -5.61 11.66 -21.75
CA ALA A 8 -4.44 10.87 -22.08
C ALA A 8 -3.22 11.32 -21.25
N ASP A 9 -2.99 12.64 -21.16
CA ASP A 9 -1.91 13.20 -20.34
C ASP A 9 -2.08 12.86 -18.84
N LEU A 10 -3.34 12.90 -18.36
CA LEU A 10 -3.66 12.56 -16.99
C LEU A 10 -3.41 11.07 -16.70
N ALA A 11 -3.84 10.20 -17.61
CA ALA A 11 -3.64 8.77 -17.51
C ALA A 11 -2.15 8.40 -17.57
N ALA A 12 -1.35 9.03 -18.41
CA ALA A 12 0.08 8.82 -18.51
C ALA A 12 0.81 9.08 -17.17
N GLY A 13 0.37 10.09 -16.40
CA GLY A 13 0.89 10.35 -15.04
C GLY A 13 0.36 9.44 -13.95
N GLN A 14 -0.61 8.56 -14.23
CA GLN A 14 -1.37 7.75 -13.29
C GLN A 14 -1.44 6.27 -13.70
N TRP A 15 -0.33 5.67 -14.08
CA TRP A 15 -0.25 4.25 -14.51
C TRP A 15 -1.19 3.89 -15.69
N GLY A 16 -1.49 4.82 -16.57
CA GLY A 16 -2.50 4.62 -17.61
C GLY A 16 -3.95 4.69 -17.12
N LEU A 17 -4.16 4.97 -15.82
CA LEU A 17 -5.46 5.01 -15.18
C LEU A 17 -6.02 6.43 -15.10
N PHE A 18 -7.34 6.55 -15.08
CA PHE A 18 -8.03 7.79 -14.72
C PHE A 18 -9.40 7.50 -14.10
N THR A 19 -9.92 8.46 -13.36
CA THR A 19 -11.24 8.31 -12.74
C THR A 19 -12.34 8.98 -13.57
N ALA A 20 -13.57 8.53 -13.39
CA ALA A 20 -14.74 9.17 -14.00
C ALA A 20 -14.90 10.65 -13.58
N ALA A 21 -14.44 11.01 -12.38
CA ALA A 21 -14.48 12.40 -11.89
C ALA A 21 -13.46 13.26 -12.62
N GLN A 22 -12.25 12.77 -12.84
CA GLN A 22 -11.21 13.44 -13.63
C GLN A 22 -11.63 13.60 -15.09
N ALA A 23 -12.21 12.55 -15.69
CA ALA A 23 -12.75 12.62 -17.04
C ALA A 23 -13.87 13.67 -17.16
N ARG A 24 -14.74 13.73 -16.15
CA ARG A 24 -15.80 14.77 -16.11
C ARG A 24 -15.21 16.18 -16.04
N ALA A 25 -14.18 16.38 -15.23
CA ALA A 25 -13.48 17.67 -15.17
C ALA A 25 -12.83 18.05 -16.51
N ALA A 26 -12.42 17.05 -17.31
CA ALA A 26 -11.94 17.23 -18.70
C ALA A 26 -13.08 17.30 -19.75
N GLY A 27 -14.35 17.40 -19.34
CA GLY A 27 -15.50 17.53 -20.22
C GLY A 27 -16.08 16.22 -20.77
N ILE A 28 -15.64 15.06 -20.29
CA ILE A 28 -16.14 13.75 -20.75
C ILE A 28 -17.25 13.26 -19.80
N GLY A 29 -18.47 13.19 -20.30
CA GLY A 29 -19.62 12.71 -19.54
C GLY A 29 -19.61 11.19 -19.32
N ALA A 30 -20.33 10.75 -18.27
CA ALA A 30 -20.42 9.33 -17.89
C ALA A 30 -20.95 8.44 -19.02
N TYR A 31 -21.87 8.92 -19.86
CA TYR A 31 -22.40 8.19 -21.01
C TYR A 31 -21.32 7.93 -22.07
N ALA A 32 -20.45 8.91 -22.33
CA ALA A 32 -19.34 8.76 -23.27
C ALA A 32 -18.32 7.73 -22.78
N LEU A 33 -18.03 7.73 -21.46
CA LEU A 33 -17.16 6.72 -20.85
C LEU A 33 -17.73 5.31 -20.94
N ALA A 34 -19.03 5.15 -20.63
CA ALA A 34 -19.70 3.85 -20.73
C ALA A 34 -19.64 3.31 -22.17
N ARG A 35 -19.98 4.14 -23.16
CA ARG A 35 -19.90 3.74 -24.58
C ARG A 35 -18.49 3.43 -25.04
N ALA A 36 -17.47 4.13 -24.55
CA ALA A 36 -16.08 3.84 -24.86
C ALA A 36 -15.64 2.50 -24.26
N ALA A 37 -16.07 2.21 -23.03
CA ALA A 37 -15.83 0.92 -22.40
C ALA A 37 -16.55 -0.24 -23.11
N ASP A 38 -17.81 -0.05 -23.52
CA ASP A 38 -18.59 -1.05 -24.28
C ASP A 38 -17.96 -1.41 -25.64
N ARG A 39 -17.25 -0.45 -26.26
CA ARG A 39 -16.51 -0.69 -27.52
C ARG A 39 -15.11 -1.25 -27.33
N GLY A 40 -14.62 -1.34 -26.10
CA GLY A 40 -13.24 -1.74 -25.81
C GLY A 40 -12.20 -0.64 -26.01
N ASP A 41 -12.62 0.63 -26.24
CA ASP A 41 -11.72 1.79 -26.31
C ASP A 41 -11.16 2.14 -24.93
N LEU A 42 -11.76 1.66 -23.86
CA LEU A 42 -11.37 1.78 -22.46
C LEU A 42 -11.61 0.46 -21.74
N LEU A 43 -10.76 0.16 -20.76
CA LEU A 43 -11.00 -0.91 -19.80
C LEU A 43 -11.53 -0.33 -18.49
N ARG A 44 -12.63 -0.86 -17.98
CA ARG A 44 -13.10 -0.49 -16.63
C ARG A 44 -12.48 -1.44 -15.61
N VAL A 45 -11.42 -0.99 -14.94
CA VAL A 45 -10.63 -1.80 -14.00
C VAL A 45 -11.16 -1.78 -12.58
N HIS A 46 -11.85 -0.71 -12.20
CA HIS A 46 -12.52 -0.60 -10.90
C HIS A 46 -13.78 0.26 -11.02
N HIS A 47 -14.62 0.31 -9.98
CA HIS A 47 -15.79 1.18 -10.00
C HIS A 47 -15.37 2.66 -10.14
N GLY A 48 -15.71 3.26 -11.27
CA GLY A 48 -15.36 4.65 -11.60
C GLY A 48 -13.88 4.88 -11.95
N VAL A 49 -13.08 3.83 -12.18
CA VAL A 49 -11.70 3.92 -12.66
C VAL A 49 -11.58 3.17 -13.98
N TYR A 50 -10.96 3.82 -14.94
CA TYR A 50 -10.76 3.35 -16.30
C TYR A 50 -9.28 3.36 -16.66
N GLU A 51 -8.92 2.47 -17.56
CA GLU A 51 -7.58 2.33 -18.13
C GLU A 51 -7.62 2.61 -19.64
N LEU A 52 -6.56 3.24 -20.14
CA LEU A 52 -6.31 3.37 -21.57
C LEU A 52 -5.67 2.06 -22.09
N PRO A 53 -6.24 1.41 -23.13
CA PRO A 53 -5.62 0.24 -23.73
C PRO A 53 -4.21 0.55 -24.25
N GLY A 54 -3.27 -0.35 -23.99
CA GLY A 54 -1.86 -0.18 -24.39
C GLY A 54 -1.03 0.63 -23.42
N SER A 55 -1.55 1.00 -22.25
CA SER A 55 -0.73 1.46 -21.15
C SER A 55 0.00 0.25 -20.53
N GLU A 56 1.24 0.01 -20.98
CA GLU A 56 2.06 -1.12 -20.52
C GLU A 56 2.62 -0.96 -19.10
N GLU A 57 2.24 0.09 -18.40
CA GLU A 57 2.81 0.48 -17.10
C GLU A 57 2.12 -0.14 -15.88
N TRP A 58 1.33 -1.20 -16.09
CA TRP A 58 0.74 -1.91 -14.96
C TRP A 58 1.84 -2.63 -14.17
N SER A 59 2.15 -2.08 -13.02
CA SER A 59 2.90 -2.81 -12.01
C SER A 59 2.07 -4.01 -11.52
N SER A 60 2.70 -4.99 -10.90
CA SER A 60 2.04 -6.12 -10.23
C SER A 60 0.97 -5.69 -9.21
N PHE A 61 0.87 -4.39 -8.94
CA PHE A 61 -0.02 -3.74 -7.96
C PHE A 61 -1.05 -2.80 -8.61
N GLY A 62 -1.34 -2.95 -9.91
CA GLY A 62 -2.27 -2.10 -10.64
C GLY A 62 -3.67 -2.04 -10.01
N ASP A 63 -4.17 -3.15 -9.48
CA ASP A 63 -5.43 -3.18 -8.74
C ASP A 63 -5.41 -2.26 -7.51
N TRP A 64 -4.28 -2.16 -6.82
CA TRP A 64 -4.13 -1.28 -5.66
C TRP A 64 -4.09 0.20 -6.07
N ALA A 65 -3.43 0.52 -7.18
CA ALA A 65 -3.44 1.86 -7.75
C ALA A 65 -4.87 2.29 -8.13
N ALA A 66 -5.63 1.41 -8.80
CA ALA A 66 -7.01 1.68 -9.14
C ALA A 66 -7.92 1.86 -7.90
N GLN A 67 -7.75 1.01 -6.88
CA GLN A 67 -8.47 1.13 -5.61
C GLN A 67 -8.10 2.43 -4.89
N TRP A 68 -6.81 2.78 -4.85
CA TRP A 68 -6.34 4.01 -4.21
C TRP A 68 -6.88 5.27 -4.93
N LEU A 69 -6.89 5.29 -6.28
CA LEU A 69 -7.50 6.37 -7.05
C LEU A 69 -9.01 6.50 -6.77
N ALA A 70 -9.71 5.36 -6.65
CA ALA A 70 -11.15 5.34 -6.38
C ALA A 70 -11.53 5.95 -5.02
N LEU A 71 -10.61 5.99 -4.05
CA LEU A 71 -10.88 6.59 -2.72
C LEU A 71 -11.07 8.12 -2.79
N ARG A 72 -10.40 8.79 -3.73
CA ARG A 72 -10.47 10.25 -3.93
C ARG A 72 -10.54 10.58 -5.42
N PRO A 73 -11.63 10.24 -6.09
CA PRO A 73 -11.69 10.22 -7.56
C PRO A 73 -11.56 11.59 -8.23
N GLY A 74 -11.75 12.69 -7.49
CA GLY A 74 -11.58 14.06 -8.01
C GLY A 74 -10.22 14.69 -7.70
N GLU A 75 -9.41 14.05 -6.86
CA GLU A 75 -8.13 14.62 -6.43
C GLU A 75 -7.04 14.40 -7.46
N HIS A 76 -6.15 15.39 -7.58
CA HIS A 76 -4.96 15.31 -8.42
C HIS A 76 -3.93 14.37 -7.79
N ILE A 77 -3.37 13.45 -8.58
CA ILE A 77 -2.42 12.45 -8.10
C ILE A 77 -1.16 13.08 -7.47
N GLU A 78 -0.61 14.12 -8.08
CA GLU A 78 0.58 14.78 -7.57
C GLU A 78 0.36 15.38 -6.17
N ARG A 79 -0.83 15.95 -5.94
CA ARG A 79 -1.19 16.42 -4.60
C ARG A 79 -1.24 15.28 -3.60
N ARG A 80 -1.81 14.13 -3.99
CA ARG A 80 -1.90 12.96 -3.12
C ARG A 80 -0.56 12.27 -2.89
N ARG A 81 0.41 12.42 -3.80
CA ARG A 81 1.79 11.94 -3.64
C ARG A 81 2.62 12.83 -2.72
N THR A 82 2.36 14.15 -2.72
CA THR A 82 3.10 15.11 -1.89
C THR A 82 2.44 15.37 -0.54
N HIS A 83 1.12 15.29 -0.46
CA HIS A 83 0.31 15.49 0.75
C HIS A 83 -0.75 14.38 0.84
N PRO A 84 -0.34 13.15 1.16
CA PRO A 84 -1.25 12.02 1.17
C PRO A 84 -2.29 12.15 2.28
N ASP A 85 -3.53 11.76 1.97
CA ASP A 85 -4.61 11.58 2.94
C ASP A 85 -4.64 10.16 3.53
N SER A 86 -3.89 9.27 2.90
CA SER A 86 -3.66 7.89 3.33
C SER A 86 -2.37 7.35 2.72
N VAL A 87 -1.70 6.45 3.40
CA VAL A 87 -0.49 5.77 2.93
C VAL A 87 -0.72 4.26 2.95
N VAL A 88 -0.16 3.56 1.97
CA VAL A 88 -0.11 2.09 1.97
C VAL A 88 0.73 1.66 3.17
N SER A 89 0.26 0.65 3.91
CA SER A 89 0.86 0.26 5.20
C SER A 89 0.76 -1.25 5.44
N HIS A 90 1.33 -1.73 6.53
CA HIS A 90 1.24 -3.12 7.00
C HIS A 90 1.71 -4.13 5.94
N ALA A 91 0.96 -5.22 5.73
CA ALA A 91 1.35 -6.29 4.80
C ALA A 91 1.44 -5.80 3.35
N ALA A 92 0.54 -4.90 2.94
CA ALA A 92 0.58 -4.32 1.60
C ALA A 92 1.86 -3.49 1.37
N ALA A 93 2.29 -2.70 2.36
CA ALA A 93 3.54 -1.95 2.28
C ALA A 93 4.77 -2.86 2.27
N ALA A 94 4.77 -3.92 3.07
CA ALA A 94 5.85 -4.91 3.06
C ALA A 94 5.97 -5.59 1.69
N GLN A 95 4.86 -6.04 1.12
CA GLN A 95 4.83 -6.67 -0.20
C GLN A 95 5.28 -5.72 -1.32
N LEU A 96 4.82 -4.45 -1.32
CA LEU A 96 5.23 -3.44 -2.29
C LEU A 96 6.73 -3.17 -2.27
N GLN A 97 7.34 -3.25 -1.11
CA GLN A 97 8.77 -2.99 -0.89
C GLN A 97 9.62 -4.26 -0.99
N GLY A 98 9.01 -5.42 -1.22
CA GLY A 98 9.72 -6.70 -1.28
C GLY A 98 10.36 -7.10 0.05
N LEU A 99 9.74 -6.74 1.18
CA LEU A 99 10.23 -7.04 2.53
C LEU A 99 9.66 -8.38 3.03
N GLY A 100 10.55 -9.27 3.38
CA GLY A 100 10.22 -10.60 3.86
C GLY A 100 9.46 -11.44 2.83
N VAL A 101 8.74 -12.42 3.32
CA VAL A 101 7.85 -13.29 2.53
C VAL A 101 6.38 -12.88 2.65
N MET A 102 6.12 -11.61 2.97
CA MET A 102 4.79 -11.11 3.24
C MET A 102 3.93 -11.08 1.98
N THR A 103 2.73 -11.67 2.07
CA THR A 103 1.71 -11.58 1.03
C THR A 103 0.46 -10.93 1.61
N ALA A 104 0.08 -9.78 1.08
CA ALA A 104 -1.11 -9.07 1.51
C ALA A 104 -2.36 -9.64 0.84
N SER A 105 -3.45 -9.78 1.59
CA SER A 105 -4.76 -10.20 1.07
C SER A 105 -5.48 -9.10 0.27
N GLY A 106 -4.93 -7.88 0.24
CA GLY A 106 -5.47 -6.72 -0.43
C GLY A 106 -4.72 -5.44 -0.07
N LEU A 107 -5.26 -4.31 -0.50
CA LEU A 107 -4.68 -3.00 -0.20
C LEU A 107 -4.93 -2.64 1.27
N GLU A 108 -3.86 -2.36 2.01
CA GLU A 108 -3.93 -1.87 3.38
C GLU A 108 -3.47 -0.41 3.46
N LEU A 109 -4.24 0.41 4.14
CA LEU A 109 -4.02 1.86 4.21
C LEU A 109 -4.07 2.36 5.64
N THR A 110 -3.12 3.21 6.02
CA THR A 110 -3.19 4.00 7.24
C THR A 110 -3.63 5.43 6.92
N ALA A 111 -4.61 5.94 7.67
CA ALA A 111 -5.12 7.29 7.54
C ALA A 111 -5.49 7.90 8.90
N PRO A 112 -5.38 9.25 9.08
CA PRO A 112 -5.75 9.90 10.33
C PRO A 112 -7.25 9.90 10.59
N GLN A 113 -8.05 9.82 9.53
CA GLN A 113 -9.50 9.78 9.57
C GLN A 113 -10.03 8.49 8.97
N ARG A 114 -11.20 8.07 9.41
CA ARG A 114 -11.88 6.90 8.86
C ARG A 114 -12.17 7.10 7.36
N ILE A 115 -11.68 6.17 6.55
CA ILE A 115 -12.02 6.09 5.13
C ILE A 115 -13.19 5.10 4.99
N ASN A 116 -14.28 5.54 4.38
CA ASN A 116 -15.40 4.66 4.08
C ASN A 116 -15.09 3.89 2.78
N VAL A 117 -14.65 2.66 2.90
CA VAL A 117 -14.36 1.77 1.77
C VAL A 117 -15.48 0.73 1.65
N ARG A 118 -15.99 0.54 0.44
CA ARG A 118 -17.00 -0.50 0.16
C ARG A 118 -16.38 -1.81 -0.34
N SER A 119 -15.08 -1.80 -0.66
CA SER A 119 -14.38 -2.98 -1.16
C SER A 119 -13.89 -3.85 0.00
N LYS A 120 -14.11 -5.16 -0.09
CA LYS A 120 -13.60 -6.14 0.88
C LYS A 120 -12.08 -6.35 0.75
N SER A 121 -11.49 -5.97 -0.39
CA SER A 121 -10.04 -6.06 -0.66
C SER A 121 -9.27 -4.82 -0.21
N VAL A 122 -9.91 -3.88 0.49
CA VAL A 122 -9.25 -2.71 1.09
C VAL A 122 -9.48 -2.70 2.58
N ARG A 123 -8.41 -2.76 3.35
CA ARG A 123 -8.40 -2.65 4.81
C ARG A 123 -7.85 -1.29 5.22
N THR A 124 -8.45 -0.66 6.21
CA THR A 124 -8.02 0.66 6.67
C THR A 124 -7.68 0.64 8.15
N HIS A 125 -6.54 1.22 8.49
CA HIS A 125 -6.04 1.41 9.83
C HIS A 125 -6.11 2.89 10.20
N ARG A 126 -6.43 3.20 11.43
CA ARG A 126 -6.45 4.58 11.92
C ARG A 126 -5.10 4.91 12.54
N GLY A 127 -4.43 5.92 11.99
CA GLY A 127 -3.12 6.37 12.49
C GLY A 127 -2.62 7.61 11.79
N ALA A 128 -1.61 8.25 12.36
CA ALA A 128 -0.95 9.39 11.73
C ALA A 128 -0.19 8.94 10.48
N ILE A 129 -0.20 9.77 9.44
CA ILE A 129 0.61 9.55 8.23
C ILE A 129 2.08 9.78 8.55
N GLY A 130 2.38 10.82 9.33
CA GLY A 130 3.76 11.20 9.67
C GLY A 130 4.44 12.04 8.60
N GLU A 131 5.77 12.07 8.61
CA GLU A 131 6.60 12.93 7.78
C GLU A 131 7.19 12.16 6.59
N HIS A 132 7.25 12.83 5.44
CA HIS A 132 7.90 12.29 4.25
C HIS A 132 9.39 11.98 4.53
N GLY A 133 9.86 10.85 4.04
CA GLY A 133 11.24 10.37 4.23
C GLY A 133 11.48 9.66 5.56
N ARG A 134 10.76 10.00 6.62
CA ARG A 134 10.85 9.33 7.92
C ARG A 134 9.79 8.25 8.11
N ASP A 135 8.54 8.60 7.88
CA ASP A 135 7.40 7.72 8.14
C ASP A 135 6.80 7.13 6.85
N TRP A 136 6.94 7.83 5.74
CA TRP A 136 6.45 7.37 4.43
C TRP A 136 7.31 7.94 3.28
N HIS A 137 7.24 7.27 2.14
CA HIS A 137 7.89 7.66 0.88
C HIS A 137 7.01 7.20 -0.30
N VAL A 138 7.44 7.47 -1.53
CA VAL A 138 6.71 7.01 -2.73
C VAL A 138 7.38 5.77 -3.30
N VAL A 139 6.61 4.68 -3.45
CA VAL A 139 7.03 3.42 -4.08
C VAL A 139 6.03 3.10 -5.18
N GLU A 140 6.50 2.80 -6.39
CA GLU A 140 5.62 2.51 -7.54
C GLU A 140 4.55 3.60 -7.77
N GLY A 141 4.85 4.84 -7.39
CA GLY A 141 3.92 5.97 -7.50
C GLY A 141 2.85 6.06 -6.40
N LEU A 142 2.83 5.15 -5.44
CA LEU A 142 1.96 5.18 -4.26
C LEU A 142 2.69 5.73 -3.04
N PRO A 143 2.06 6.51 -2.16
CA PRO A 143 2.62 6.84 -0.85
C PRO A 143 2.54 5.60 0.04
N VAL A 144 3.68 5.16 0.56
CA VAL A 144 3.88 3.91 1.30
C VAL A 144 4.63 4.19 2.59
N THR A 145 4.32 3.52 3.68
CA THR A 145 5.11 3.61 4.91
C THR A 145 6.55 3.15 4.65
N THR A 146 7.54 3.84 5.24
CA THR A 146 8.95 3.41 5.14
C THR A 146 9.13 1.99 5.71
N PRO A 147 10.17 1.24 5.32
CA PRO A 147 10.44 -0.11 5.86
C PRO A 147 10.42 -0.17 7.38
N ALA A 148 11.08 0.78 8.05
CA ALA A 148 11.11 0.88 9.51
C ALA A 148 9.70 1.10 10.11
N ARG A 149 8.88 1.95 9.48
CA ARG A 149 7.51 2.18 9.93
C ARG A 149 6.63 0.96 9.64
N THR A 150 6.78 0.32 8.49
CA THR A 150 6.06 -0.90 8.12
C THR A 150 6.30 -2.01 9.14
N ALA A 151 7.55 -2.25 9.54
CA ALA A 151 7.89 -3.22 10.57
C ALA A 151 7.20 -2.91 11.92
N ARG A 152 7.20 -1.64 12.34
CA ARG A 152 6.50 -1.21 13.57
C ARG A 152 4.98 -1.41 13.49
N ASP A 153 4.38 -1.09 12.35
CA ASP A 153 2.94 -1.23 12.17
C ASP A 153 2.54 -2.71 12.22
N LEU A 154 3.31 -3.61 11.60
CA LEU A 154 3.12 -5.06 11.67
C LEU A 154 3.30 -5.62 13.09
N LEU A 155 4.33 -5.19 13.80
CA LEU A 155 4.55 -5.57 15.20
C LEU A 155 3.36 -5.20 16.10
N ARG A 156 2.82 -3.99 15.93
CA ARG A 156 1.67 -3.50 16.69
C ARG A 156 0.36 -4.18 16.33
N GLU A 157 0.21 -4.61 15.08
CA GLU A 157 -0.96 -5.38 14.66
C GLU A 157 -0.90 -6.81 15.20
N GLY A 158 0.29 -7.38 15.29
CA GLY A 158 0.49 -8.80 15.60
C GLY A 158 0.20 -9.70 14.40
N GLY A 159 0.19 -11.00 14.62
CA GLY A 159 -0.10 -11.97 13.57
C GLY A 159 0.96 -13.08 13.49
N ASP A 160 1.26 -13.54 12.26
CA ASP A 160 2.24 -14.60 12.06
C ASP A 160 3.66 -14.09 12.35
N GLY A 161 4.26 -14.64 13.41
CA GLY A 161 5.59 -14.26 13.86
C GLY A 161 6.70 -14.56 12.86
N ALA A 162 6.58 -15.61 12.04
CA ALA A 162 7.59 -15.94 11.03
C ALA A 162 7.57 -14.92 9.89
N HIS A 163 6.39 -14.51 9.44
CA HIS A 163 6.27 -13.47 8.42
C HIS A 163 6.77 -12.10 8.91
N ILE A 164 6.44 -11.72 10.15
CA ILE A 164 6.93 -10.46 10.73
C ILE A 164 8.44 -10.55 10.99
N GLY A 165 8.93 -11.70 11.41
CA GLY A 165 10.36 -11.97 11.58
C GLY A 165 11.14 -11.81 10.28
N SER A 166 10.61 -12.29 9.15
CA SER A 166 11.26 -12.11 7.84
C SER A 166 11.34 -10.63 7.42
N VAL A 167 10.30 -9.83 7.69
CA VAL A 167 10.34 -8.37 7.45
C VAL A 167 11.38 -7.68 8.32
N LEU A 168 11.47 -8.05 9.61
CA LEU A 168 12.50 -7.51 10.52
C LEU A 168 13.91 -7.90 10.08
N SER A 169 14.09 -9.15 9.65
CA SER A 169 15.35 -9.67 9.12
C SER A 169 15.83 -8.83 7.93
N ASP A 170 14.96 -8.59 6.97
CA ASP A 170 15.28 -7.75 5.81
C ASP A 170 15.54 -6.29 6.20
N CYS A 171 14.75 -5.73 7.11
CA CYS A 171 14.98 -4.36 7.58
C CYS A 171 16.36 -4.19 8.25
N LEU A 172 16.81 -5.20 9.02
CA LEU A 172 18.14 -5.22 9.63
C LEU A 172 19.23 -5.43 8.58
N ALA A 173 19.07 -6.40 7.68
CA ALA A 173 20.07 -6.73 6.66
C ALA A 173 20.29 -5.60 5.67
N LEU A 174 19.24 -4.86 5.32
CA LEU A 174 19.29 -3.73 4.38
C LEU A 174 19.58 -2.38 5.07
N GLY A 175 19.73 -2.36 6.39
CA GLY A 175 20.07 -1.16 7.15
C GLY A 175 18.91 -0.15 7.30
N TYR A 176 17.67 -0.58 7.11
CA TYR A 176 16.48 0.25 7.37
C TYR A 176 16.19 0.40 8.87
N LEU A 177 16.64 -0.55 9.67
CA LEU A 177 16.64 -0.53 11.12
C LEU A 177 18.00 -1.00 11.63
N ASP A 178 18.49 -0.41 12.68
CA ASP A 178 19.51 -1.00 13.53
C ASP A 178 18.87 -1.91 14.60
N ARG A 179 19.69 -2.71 15.29
CA ARG A 179 19.21 -3.68 16.26
C ARG A 179 18.52 -3.01 17.46
N ASP A 180 19.03 -1.89 17.91
CA ASP A 180 18.48 -1.17 19.06
C ASP A 180 17.10 -0.58 18.72
N SER A 181 16.95 -0.02 17.51
CA SER A 181 15.66 0.47 16.99
C SER A 181 14.66 -0.66 16.79
N ALA A 182 15.11 -1.84 16.33
CA ALA A 182 14.24 -3.00 16.18
C ALA A 182 13.78 -3.54 17.54
N ALA A 183 14.68 -3.63 18.51
CA ALA A 183 14.34 -4.02 19.89
C ALA A 183 13.37 -3.02 20.54
N ALA A 184 13.58 -1.72 20.34
CA ALA A 184 12.68 -0.68 20.82
C ALA A 184 11.28 -0.79 20.19
N ALA A 185 11.20 -1.10 18.88
CA ALA A 185 9.92 -1.34 18.22
C ALA A 185 9.20 -2.58 18.76
N CYS A 186 9.94 -3.65 19.07
CA CYS A 186 9.40 -4.84 19.74
C CYS A 186 8.91 -4.50 21.15
N GLU A 187 9.66 -3.67 21.91
CA GLU A 187 9.27 -3.22 23.26
C GLU A 187 7.94 -2.46 23.24
N GLU A 188 7.73 -1.58 22.26
CA GLU A 188 6.45 -0.88 22.08
C GLU A 188 5.27 -1.83 21.81
N ALA A 189 5.53 -3.02 21.31
CA ALA A 189 4.54 -4.01 20.91
C ALA A 189 4.40 -5.22 21.86
N VAL A 190 5.19 -5.31 22.95
CA VAL A 190 5.27 -6.51 23.80
C VAL A 190 3.91 -7.01 24.28
N HIS A 191 3.00 -6.12 24.63
CA HIS A 191 1.66 -6.50 25.08
C HIS A 191 0.83 -7.21 24.00
N GLN A 192 0.99 -6.81 22.72
CA GLN A 192 0.34 -7.45 21.60
C GLN A 192 0.79 -8.92 21.43
N TRP A 193 2.00 -9.21 21.90
CA TRP A 193 2.62 -10.54 21.84
C TRP A 193 2.52 -11.32 23.14
N GLY A 194 1.69 -10.87 24.09
CA GLY A 194 1.48 -11.53 25.38
C GLY A 194 2.74 -11.51 26.28
N ARG A 195 3.59 -10.52 26.11
CA ARG A 195 4.82 -10.33 26.88
C ARG A 195 4.75 -9.14 27.82
N HIS A 196 5.77 -9.00 28.65
CA HIS A 196 5.87 -7.93 29.65
C HIS A 196 6.82 -6.81 29.21
N PRO A 197 6.66 -5.60 29.75
CA PRO A 197 7.65 -4.54 29.59
C PRO A 197 9.05 -5.02 29.99
N GLY A 198 10.03 -4.74 29.13
CA GLY A 198 11.42 -5.21 29.25
C GLY A 198 11.75 -6.44 28.39
N ASP A 199 10.75 -7.09 27.76
CA ASP A 199 10.95 -8.28 26.93
C ASP A 199 11.22 -7.96 25.44
N GLY A 200 11.42 -6.70 25.04
CA GLY A 200 11.55 -6.30 23.64
C GLY A 200 12.69 -6.98 22.87
N GLU A 201 13.87 -7.11 23.49
CA GLU A 201 15.01 -7.82 22.90
C GLU A 201 14.75 -9.34 22.78
N ASP A 202 14.07 -9.94 23.75
CA ASP A 202 13.69 -11.34 23.70
C ASP A 202 12.62 -11.61 22.65
N LEU A 203 11.68 -10.69 22.48
CA LEU A 203 10.69 -10.74 21.40
C LEU A 203 11.37 -10.65 20.04
N LEU A 204 12.27 -9.69 19.85
CA LEU A 204 13.04 -9.55 18.61
C LEU A 204 13.78 -10.85 18.27
N ARG A 205 14.51 -11.41 19.25
CA ARG A 205 15.25 -12.68 19.07
C ARG A 205 14.33 -13.82 18.68
N GLN A 206 13.17 -13.93 19.31
CA GLN A 206 12.18 -14.95 18.97
C GLN A 206 11.66 -14.80 17.55
N LEU A 207 11.29 -13.59 17.11
CA LEU A 207 10.77 -13.33 15.77
C LEU A 207 11.82 -13.65 14.69
N LEU A 208 13.07 -13.23 14.89
CA LEU A 208 14.17 -13.54 13.96
C LEU A 208 14.49 -15.05 13.90
N SER A 209 14.34 -15.79 15.01
CA SER A 209 14.53 -17.23 14.98
C SER A 209 13.37 -17.98 14.31
N ALA A 210 12.16 -17.45 14.35
CA ALA A 210 11.01 -18.02 13.65
C ALA A 210 11.14 -17.96 12.12
N ASP A 211 11.73 -16.88 11.60
CA ASP A 211 12.07 -16.74 10.17
C ASP A 211 13.07 -17.81 9.69
N SER A 212 14.03 -18.17 10.56
CA SER A 212 15.10 -19.14 10.23
C SER A 212 14.63 -20.59 10.23
N THR A 213 13.38 -20.88 10.57
CA THR A 213 12.83 -22.26 10.60
C THR A 213 12.25 -22.57 9.22
N PRO A 214 12.85 -23.51 8.43
CA PRO A 214 12.26 -23.92 7.16
C PRO A 214 10.85 -24.45 7.44
N GLN A 215 9.85 -23.90 6.75
CA GLN A 215 8.52 -24.53 6.73
C GLN A 215 8.71 -25.95 6.21
N ALA A 216 8.62 -26.93 7.10
CA ALA A 216 8.54 -28.32 6.71
C ALA A 216 7.33 -28.46 5.79
N LEU A 217 7.59 -28.78 4.52
CA LEU A 217 6.59 -29.07 3.52
C LEU A 217 5.59 -30.06 4.11
N ALA A 218 4.42 -29.57 4.51
CA ALA A 218 3.29 -30.43 4.82
C ALA A 218 2.86 -31.06 3.50
N GLY A 219 3.21 -32.36 3.34
CA GLY A 219 2.84 -33.20 2.23
C GLY A 219 1.35 -33.52 2.19
#